data_ac2c89c6d681f2594947789cdbdfc3d3
#
_entry.id   ac2c89c6d681f2594947789cdbdfc3d3
#
_cell.length_a   1.000
_cell.length_b   1.000
_cell.length_c   1.000
_cell.angle_alpha   90.00
_cell.angle_beta   90.00
_cell.angle_gamma   90.00
#
_symmetry.space_group_name_H-M   'P 1'
#
loop_
_entity.id
_entity.type
_entity.pdbx_description
1 polymer ?
#
loop_
_entity_poly.entity_id
_entity_poly.type
_entity_poly.pdbx_seq_one_letter_code
_entity_poly.pdbx_strand_id
1 'polypeptide(L)'
;MNKKKVILVSFNWAGHFSLALGYLKVYALKDGFIRDNAALEIIDFDTETLNVQQVVYYLIQSKPDIIGFSCYCWNIEKVLDTARIMKTISPELKIILGGPEVGPVGRKYLKEHRFIDAVIKGEGEITFAELLKVYLGEGRLEEITGVSYRTDDRIIENLDRPPIEDLSEIPSPYLEGILTPRDRVTYIETYRGCMFKCHYCFEGKNIPKLRFFPEDRVKKEIELVLNRPEIKSFHFVDTVFNFKKDRLERIASMISAANRYGAELRTVEIIAEFVDEETVASFKKARVISVETGPQTVNEDTLQKVNRFYKADKFKHGVRLLEDNGIEVTSDLIIGLPGDNFFKFVKSAKTIMDMKPTNVVFSILHVLPGTVLYEKSNEFGLKFDDKAPHLVLDVPDFPYEDIDKAVIMAYSLDKEYNIKPSG
;
A
#
# COMPACT_ATOMS: atom_id res chain seq x y z
N MET A 1 36.40 -4.47 -11.34
CA MET A 1 36.06 -4.38 -9.91
C MET A 1 34.88 -5.33 -9.62
N ASN A 2 34.81 -5.93 -8.43
CA ASN A 2 33.62 -6.68 -8.07
C ASN A 2 32.44 -5.71 -7.90
N LYS A 3 31.27 -6.05 -8.47
CA LYS A 3 30.06 -5.25 -8.31
C LYS A 3 29.66 -5.22 -6.83
N LYS A 4 29.22 -4.05 -6.35
CA LYS A 4 28.61 -3.91 -5.02
C LYS A 4 27.31 -4.71 -4.97
N LYS A 5 27.10 -5.47 -3.90
CA LYS A 5 25.87 -6.24 -3.71
C LYS A 5 24.81 -5.39 -3.00
N VAL A 6 23.70 -5.16 -3.69
CA VAL A 6 22.54 -4.38 -3.19
C VAL A 6 21.38 -5.34 -3.03
N ILE A 7 20.83 -5.42 -1.83
CA ILE A 7 19.65 -6.25 -1.53
C ILE A 7 18.49 -5.34 -1.16
N LEU A 8 17.38 -5.47 -1.89
CA LEU A 8 16.09 -4.85 -1.56
C LEU A 8 15.25 -5.87 -0.82
N VAL A 9 14.81 -5.52 0.38
CA VAL A 9 14.12 -6.42 1.31
C VAL A 9 12.71 -5.93 1.61
N SER A 10 11.74 -6.82 1.53
CA SER A 10 10.42 -6.62 2.10
C SER A 10 10.04 -7.76 3.03
N PHE A 11 9.11 -7.46 3.96
CA PHE A 11 8.43 -8.43 4.78
C PHE A 11 6.96 -8.42 4.41
N ASN A 12 6.49 -9.52 3.83
CA ASN A 12 5.14 -9.67 3.30
C ASN A 12 4.48 -10.93 3.87
N TRP A 13 3.19 -11.12 3.62
CA TRP A 13 2.51 -12.39 3.87
C TRP A 13 2.98 -13.47 2.92
N ALA A 14 2.77 -14.72 3.31
CA ALA A 14 3.22 -15.88 2.54
C ALA A 14 2.89 -15.81 1.05
N GLY A 15 3.91 -15.97 0.21
CA GLY A 15 3.79 -15.93 -1.24
C GLY A 15 3.72 -14.54 -1.87
N HIS A 16 3.43 -13.48 -1.13
CA HIS A 16 3.39 -12.12 -1.65
C HIS A 16 4.79 -11.58 -1.95
N PHE A 17 4.85 -10.62 -2.87
CA PHE A 17 6.07 -9.91 -3.24
C PHE A 17 5.82 -8.40 -3.32
N SER A 18 6.88 -7.61 -3.22
CA SER A 18 6.79 -6.16 -3.28
C SER A 18 6.87 -5.65 -4.72
N LEU A 19 5.75 -5.15 -5.25
CA LEU A 19 5.73 -4.47 -6.55
C LEU A 19 6.61 -3.21 -6.53
N ALA A 20 6.60 -2.46 -5.42
CA ALA A 20 7.41 -1.26 -5.24
C ALA A 20 8.92 -1.54 -5.38
N LEU A 21 9.44 -2.63 -4.79
CA LEU A 21 10.83 -3.01 -4.94
C LEU A 21 11.16 -3.43 -6.38
N GLY A 22 10.19 -4.00 -7.10
CA GLY A 22 10.29 -4.25 -8.52
C GLY A 22 10.51 -2.97 -9.32
N TYR A 23 9.72 -1.92 -9.03
CA TYR A 23 9.87 -0.60 -9.66
C TYR A 23 11.21 0.05 -9.35
N LEU A 24 11.65 0.04 -8.09
CA LEU A 24 12.97 0.57 -7.71
C LEU A 24 14.09 -0.11 -8.49
N LYS A 25 14.07 -1.44 -8.55
CA LYS A 25 15.11 -2.21 -9.24
C LYS A 25 15.10 -1.95 -10.73
N VAL A 26 13.94 -2.03 -11.38
CA VAL A 26 13.86 -1.84 -12.84
C VAL A 26 14.26 -0.42 -13.24
N TYR A 27 13.87 0.59 -12.46
CA TYR A 27 14.23 1.97 -12.71
C TYR A 27 15.74 2.21 -12.55
N ALA A 28 16.32 1.74 -11.45
CA ALA A 28 17.77 1.86 -11.20
C ALA A 28 18.60 1.19 -12.30
N LEU A 29 18.14 0.06 -12.82
CA LEU A 29 18.83 -0.66 -13.90
C LEU A 29 18.74 0.02 -15.28
N LYS A 30 17.98 1.12 -15.45
CA LYS A 30 18.10 1.97 -16.66
C LYS A 30 19.48 2.64 -16.74
N ASP A 31 20.04 2.98 -15.59
CA ASP A 31 21.34 3.65 -15.51
C ASP A 31 22.50 2.66 -15.78
N GLY A 32 23.34 2.98 -16.75
CA GLY A 32 24.49 2.14 -17.15
C GLY A 32 25.52 2.02 -16.05
N PHE A 33 25.80 3.12 -15.32
CA PHE A 33 26.75 3.10 -14.22
C PHE A 33 26.31 2.15 -13.10
N ILE A 34 25.02 2.18 -12.74
CA ILE A 34 24.47 1.25 -11.73
C ILE A 34 24.57 -0.19 -12.22
N ARG A 35 24.18 -0.47 -13.49
CA ARG A 35 24.28 -1.84 -14.05
C ARG A 35 25.70 -2.38 -14.02
N ASP A 36 26.69 -1.54 -14.26
CA ASP A 36 28.08 -1.95 -14.34
C ASP A 36 28.73 -2.13 -12.95
N ASN A 37 28.28 -1.40 -11.94
CA ASN A 37 28.90 -1.34 -10.63
C ASN A 37 28.10 -2.02 -9.50
N ALA A 38 26.83 -2.37 -9.71
CA ALA A 38 25.98 -3.01 -8.70
C ALA A 38 25.34 -4.31 -9.21
N ALA A 39 25.13 -5.24 -8.28
CA ALA A 39 24.28 -6.42 -8.44
C ALA A 39 23.06 -6.25 -7.53
N LEU A 40 21.87 -5.98 -8.12
CA LEU A 40 20.64 -5.74 -7.39
C LEU A 40 19.81 -7.02 -7.27
N GLU A 41 19.45 -7.38 -6.05
CA GLU A 41 18.60 -8.53 -5.72
C GLU A 41 17.35 -8.05 -4.93
N ILE A 42 16.20 -8.69 -5.12
CA ILE A 42 15.00 -8.49 -4.32
C ILE A 42 14.75 -9.76 -3.53
N ILE A 43 14.51 -9.62 -2.24
CA ILE A 43 14.18 -10.72 -1.34
C ILE A 43 12.93 -10.35 -0.56
N ASP A 44 11.86 -11.14 -0.76
CA ASP A 44 10.63 -11.04 0.00
C ASP A 44 10.63 -12.11 1.08
N PHE A 45 10.62 -11.70 2.35
CA PHE A 45 10.52 -12.61 3.49
C PHE A 45 9.08 -12.73 3.96
N ASP A 46 8.69 -13.94 4.30
CA ASP A 46 7.40 -14.18 4.94
C ASP A 46 7.44 -13.65 6.39
N THR A 47 6.55 -12.69 6.68
CA THR A 47 6.49 -12.03 7.99
C THR A 47 5.94 -12.93 9.10
N GLU A 48 5.20 -13.99 8.78
CA GLU A 48 4.58 -14.87 9.77
C GLU A 48 5.48 -16.05 10.15
N THR A 49 6.18 -16.62 9.18
CA THR A 49 6.94 -17.85 9.36
C THR A 49 8.40 -17.63 9.72
N LEU A 50 9.02 -16.51 9.32
CA LEU A 50 10.43 -16.23 9.58
C LEU A 50 10.60 -15.22 10.72
N ASN A 51 11.41 -15.60 11.71
CA ASN A 51 11.84 -14.68 12.74
C ASN A 51 13.05 -13.83 12.30
N VAL A 52 13.35 -12.77 13.05
CA VAL A 52 14.43 -11.83 12.74
C VAL A 52 15.79 -12.53 12.61
N GLN A 53 16.08 -13.49 13.45
CA GLN A 53 17.38 -14.20 13.44
C GLN A 53 17.57 -15.01 12.16
N GLN A 54 16.53 -15.68 11.68
CA GLN A 54 16.57 -16.42 10.41
C GLN A 54 16.80 -15.49 9.21
N VAL A 55 16.13 -14.33 9.20
CA VAL A 55 16.32 -13.29 8.17
C VAL A 55 17.76 -12.76 8.19
N VAL A 56 18.25 -12.39 9.37
CA VAL A 56 19.63 -11.91 9.55
C VAL A 56 20.64 -12.96 9.09
N TYR A 57 20.46 -14.24 9.48
CA TYR A 57 21.33 -15.33 9.06
C TYR A 57 21.40 -15.44 7.53
N TYR A 58 20.26 -15.35 6.84
CA TYR A 58 20.21 -15.37 5.38
C TYR A 58 20.94 -14.16 4.76
N LEU A 59 20.68 -12.96 5.28
CA LEU A 59 21.28 -11.72 4.77
C LEU A 59 22.79 -11.66 4.99
N ILE A 60 23.31 -12.14 6.13
CA ILE A 60 24.76 -12.20 6.40
C ILE A 60 25.48 -13.08 5.37
N GLN A 61 24.93 -14.25 5.05
CA GLN A 61 25.53 -15.14 4.06
C GLN A 61 25.59 -14.50 2.67
N SER A 62 24.65 -13.62 2.39
CA SER A 62 24.60 -12.88 1.11
C SER A 62 25.66 -11.79 1.02
N LYS A 63 26.27 -11.36 2.13
CA LYS A 63 27.31 -10.31 2.22
C LYS A 63 26.94 -9.03 1.44
N PRO A 64 25.83 -8.36 1.76
CA PRO A 64 25.43 -7.14 1.09
C PRO A 64 26.35 -5.96 1.44
N ASP A 65 26.59 -5.07 0.49
CA ASP A 65 27.19 -3.75 0.72
C ASP A 65 26.13 -2.71 1.06
N ILE A 66 24.91 -2.90 0.51
CA ILE A 66 23.76 -1.99 0.70
C ILE A 66 22.51 -2.83 0.89
N ILE A 67 21.69 -2.48 1.89
CA ILE A 67 20.34 -3.04 2.06
C ILE A 67 19.32 -1.89 2.02
N GLY A 68 18.30 -2.04 1.18
CA GLY A 68 17.12 -1.17 1.16
C GLY A 68 15.89 -1.92 1.66
N PHE A 69 15.18 -1.37 2.64
CA PHE A 69 13.96 -1.95 3.19
C PHE A 69 12.70 -1.20 2.76
N SER A 70 11.65 -1.96 2.43
CA SER A 70 10.30 -1.46 2.22
C SER A 70 9.53 -1.45 3.55
N CYS A 71 9.16 -0.24 4.02
CA CYS A 71 8.65 -0.01 5.37
C CYS A 71 7.18 0.39 5.38
N TYR A 72 6.37 -0.43 6.04
CA TYR A 72 4.95 -0.23 6.30
C TYR A 72 4.67 -0.37 7.80
N CYS A 73 3.54 0.13 8.27
CA CYS A 73 3.17 0.05 9.68
C CYS A 73 3.10 -1.40 10.22
N TRP A 74 2.86 -2.39 9.38
CA TRP A 74 2.81 -3.81 9.80
C TRP A 74 4.17 -4.51 9.83
N ASN A 75 5.23 -3.94 9.26
CA ASN A 75 6.53 -4.61 9.18
C ASN A 75 7.69 -3.83 9.80
N ILE A 76 7.49 -2.59 10.18
CA ILE A 76 8.58 -1.67 10.59
C ILE A 76 9.39 -2.21 11.78
N GLU A 77 8.75 -2.83 12.77
CA GLU A 77 9.44 -3.39 13.92
C GLU A 77 10.45 -4.48 13.49
N LYS A 78 10.05 -5.40 12.60
CA LYS A 78 10.96 -6.40 12.03
C LYS A 78 12.08 -5.79 11.21
N VAL A 79 11.77 -4.75 10.44
CA VAL A 79 12.76 -4.01 9.66
C VAL A 79 13.82 -3.41 10.58
N LEU A 80 13.41 -2.69 11.63
CA LEU A 80 14.32 -2.02 12.56
C LEU A 80 15.21 -3.01 13.30
N ASP A 81 14.65 -4.11 13.80
CA ASP A 81 15.42 -5.14 14.46
C ASP A 81 16.43 -5.82 13.52
N THR A 82 16.00 -6.15 12.30
CA THR A 82 16.88 -6.73 11.29
C THR A 82 18.01 -5.76 10.93
N ALA A 83 17.67 -4.51 10.64
CA ALA A 83 18.63 -3.47 10.27
C ALA A 83 19.67 -3.21 11.37
N ARG A 84 19.21 -3.13 12.62
CA ARG A 84 20.07 -2.94 13.79
C ARG A 84 21.09 -4.06 13.93
N ILE A 85 20.66 -5.32 13.86
CA ILE A 85 21.56 -6.47 13.98
C ILE A 85 22.53 -6.52 12.79
N MET A 86 22.04 -6.32 11.57
CA MET A 86 22.89 -6.29 10.37
C MET A 86 23.98 -5.23 10.45
N LYS A 87 23.64 -4.01 10.91
CA LYS A 87 24.62 -2.92 11.09
C LYS A 87 25.62 -3.20 12.18
N THR A 88 25.19 -3.90 13.26
CA THR A 88 26.10 -4.32 14.35
C THR A 88 27.15 -5.32 13.85
N ILE A 89 26.75 -6.27 12.99
CA ILE A 89 27.64 -7.30 12.43
C ILE A 89 28.52 -6.72 11.34
N SER A 90 28.01 -5.81 10.53
CA SER A 90 28.66 -5.19 9.36
C SER A 90 28.56 -3.68 9.44
N PRO A 91 29.45 -2.99 10.20
CA PRO A 91 29.35 -1.53 10.41
C PRO A 91 29.41 -0.69 9.13
N GLU A 92 30.11 -1.18 8.10
CA GLU A 92 30.22 -0.50 6.78
C GLU A 92 28.97 -0.64 5.90
N LEU A 93 28.06 -1.56 6.26
CA LEU A 93 26.82 -1.78 5.52
C LEU A 93 25.99 -0.50 5.43
N LYS A 94 25.56 -0.12 4.23
CA LYS A 94 24.61 0.99 4.06
C LYS A 94 23.17 0.50 4.20
N ILE A 95 22.41 1.14 5.08
CA ILE A 95 21.00 0.81 5.36
C ILE A 95 20.11 1.96 4.91
N ILE A 96 19.23 1.67 3.95
CA ILE A 96 18.27 2.60 3.36
C ILE A 96 16.86 2.13 3.74
N LEU A 97 16.04 3.03 4.26
CA LEU A 97 14.62 2.79 4.47
C LEU A 97 13.79 3.59 3.46
N GLY A 98 12.66 3.05 3.04
CA GLY A 98 11.68 3.74 2.21
C GLY A 98 10.28 3.17 2.42
N GLY A 99 9.27 3.89 2.00
CA GLY A 99 7.87 3.48 2.13
C GLY A 99 7.04 4.41 3.02
N PRO A 100 5.71 4.17 3.09
CA PRO A 100 4.76 5.10 3.71
C PRO A 100 4.97 5.29 5.21
N GLU A 101 5.52 4.29 5.91
CA GLU A 101 5.77 4.37 7.35
C GLU A 101 6.90 5.35 7.70
N VAL A 102 7.98 5.33 6.95
CA VAL A 102 9.19 6.08 7.30
C VAL A 102 9.37 7.36 6.49
N GLY A 103 8.87 7.40 5.25
CA GLY A 103 9.09 8.50 4.32
C GLY A 103 8.65 9.86 4.88
N PRO A 104 7.42 10.02 5.39
CA PRO A 104 6.91 11.29 5.92
C PRO A 104 7.66 11.79 7.16
N VAL A 105 8.27 10.90 7.92
CA VAL A 105 8.91 11.17 9.22
C VAL A 105 10.37 10.72 9.27
N GLY A 106 11.04 10.72 8.12
CA GLY A 106 12.40 10.19 7.96
C GLY A 106 13.43 10.75 8.96
N ARG A 107 13.32 12.04 9.28
CA ARG A 107 14.17 12.67 10.30
C ARG A 107 14.00 12.04 11.68
N LYS A 108 12.77 11.67 12.09
CA LYS A 108 12.48 10.99 13.36
C LYS A 108 13.22 9.66 13.40
N TYR A 109 13.06 8.81 12.39
CA TYR A 109 13.73 7.51 12.31
C TYR A 109 15.25 7.61 12.33
N LEU A 110 15.82 8.54 11.58
CA LEU A 110 17.26 8.78 11.62
C LEU A 110 17.76 9.25 13.00
N LYS A 111 16.96 10.06 13.72
CA LYS A 111 17.32 10.54 15.07
C LYS A 111 17.29 9.41 16.10
N GLU A 112 16.29 8.56 16.04
CA GLU A 112 16.06 7.48 17.01
C GLU A 112 16.97 6.27 16.74
N HIS A 113 17.36 6.03 15.48
CA HIS A 113 18.06 4.82 15.06
C HIS A 113 19.37 5.14 14.32
N ARG A 114 20.50 5.12 15.05
CA ARG A 114 21.83 5.45 14.50
C ARG A 114 22.32 4.49 13.40
N PHE A 115 21.75 3.32 13.32
CA PHE A 115 22.11 2.31 12.31
C PHE A 115 21.52 2.58 10.92
N ILE A 116 20.63 3.56 10.77
CA ILE A 116 20.05 3.96 9.48
C ILE A 116 20.94 5.02 8.84
N ASP A 117 21.32 4.81 7.57
CA ASP A 117 22.12 5.77 6.80
C ASP A 117 21.25 6.78 6.02
N ALA A 118 20.12 6.32 5.42
CA ALA A 118 19.23 7.17 4.66
C ALA A 118 17.77 6.71 4.71
N VAL A 119 16.84 7.67 4.55
CA VAL A 119 15.40 7.44 4.38
C VAL A 119 14.93 8.13 3.10
N ILE A 120 14.32 7.37 2.20
CA ILE A 120 13.73 7.87 0.96
C ILE A 120 12.28 8.31 1.24
N LYS A 121 11.94 9.51 0.76
CA LYS A 121 10.63 10.16 0.90
C LYS A 121 9.87 10.13 -0.43
N GLY A 122 8.56 9.88 -0.38
CA GLY A 122 7.69 9.87 -1.56
C GLY A 122 7.96 8.71 -2.53
N GLU A 123 7.81 8.95 -3.83
CA GLU A 123 8.11 7.97 -4.87
C GLU A 123 9.61 7.74 -4.96
N GLY A 124 10.00 6.48 -4.82
CA GLY A 124 11.39 6.13 -4.57
C GLY A 124 12.25 5.91 -5.80
N GLU A 125 11.70 5.76 -6.98
CA GLU A 125 12.39 5.25 -8.17
C GLU A 125 13.61 6.09 -8.54
N ILE A 126 13.42 7.40 -8.68
CA ILE A 126 14.52 8.33 -9.04
C ILE A 126 15.47 8.49 -7.86
N THR A 127 14.92 8.76 -6.67
CA THR A 127 15.72 9.02 -5.46
C THR A 127 16.60 7.83 -5.11
N PHE A 128 16.08 6.60 -5.24
CA PHE A 128 16.85 5.38 -5.00
C PHE A 128 17.99 5.21 -6.01
N ALA A 129 17.75 5.45 -7.29
CA ALA A 129 18.77 5.36 -8.31
C ALA A 129 19.90 6.39 -8.08
N GLU A 130 19.56 7.64 -7.77
CA GLU A 130 20.54 8.68 -7.45
C GLU A 130 21.34 8.34 -6.18
N LEU A 131 20.66 7.85 -5.13
CA LEU A 131 21.32 7.44 -3.88
C LEU A 131 22.27 6.27 -4.09
N LEU A 132 21.89 5.29 -4.92
CA LEU A 132 22.80 4.20 -5.30
C LEU A 132 24.03 4.72 -6.01
N LYS A 133 23.91 5.65 -6.95
CA LYS A 133 25.05 6.25 -7.65
C LYS A 133 26.04 6.84 -6.65
N VAL A 134 25.54 7.59 -5.66
CA VAL A 134 26.41 8.17 -4.62
C VAL A 134 27.12 7.09 -3.80
N TYR A 135 26.42 6.04 -3.38
CA TYR A 135 27.03 4.93 -2.62
C TYR A 135 27.96 4.05 -3.48
N LEU A 136 27.87 4.14 -4.79
CA LEU A 136 28.79 3.52 -5.76
C LEU A 136 29.97 4.44 -6.15
N GLY A 137 29.98 5.68 -5.67
CA GLY A 137 31.09 6.61 -5.87
C GLY A 137 30.86 7.71 -6.91
N GLU A 138 29.63 7.93 -7.38
CA GLU A 138 29.26 8.98 -8.36
C GLU A 138 28.19 9.94 -7.81
N GLY A 139 28.48 11.23 -7.76
CA GLY A 139 27.54 12.28 -7.30
C GLY A 139 27.70 12.64 -5.82
N ARG A 140 26.76 13.41 -5.28
CA ARG A 140 26.78 13.92 -3.89
C ARG A 140 25.40 13.85 -3.26
N LEU A 141 25.33 13.49 -1.96
CA LEU A 141 24.08 13.37 -1.20
C LEU A 141 23.28 14.66 -1.15
N GLU A 142 23.96 15.81 -1.09
CA GLU A 142 23.34 17.13 -0.99
C GLU A 142 22.52 17.51 -2.24
N GLU A 143 22.78 16.87 -3.36
CA GLU A 143 22.13 17.15 -4.65
C GLU A 143 20.84 16.29 -4.85
N ILE A 144 20.64 15.27 -4.02
CA ILE A 144 19.50 14.35 -4.16
C ILE A 144 18.26 14.95 -3.50
N THR A 145 17.17 15.14 -4.24
CA THR A 145 15.86 15.45 -3.65
C THR A 145 15.13 14.19 -3.17
N GLY A 146 14.25 14.36 -2.17
CA GLY A 146 13.45 13.25 -1.66
C GLY A 146 14.21 12.30 -0.74
N VAL A 147 15.30 12.74 -0.10
CA VAL A 147 16.06 11.92 0.84
C VAL A 147 16.37 12.69 2.14
N SER A 148 16.28 11.98 3.26
CA SER A 148 16.89 12.35 4.52
C SER A 148 18.03 11.39 4.82
N TYR A 149 19.19 11.88 5.28
CA TYR A 149 20.37 11.03 5.48
C TYR A 149 21.24 11.49 6.66
N ARG A 150 22.10 10.58 7.09
CA ARG A 150 23.10 10.84 8.12
C ARG A 150 24.46 11.06 7.49
N THR A 151 25.14 12.10 7.96
CA THR A 151 26.56 12.33 7.70
C THR A 151 27.24 12.67 9.04
N ASP A 152 28.19 11.87 9.46
CA ASP A 152 28.80 11.94 10.80
C ASP A 152 27.72 11.94 11.89
N ASP A 153 27.67 13.01 12.71
CA ASP A 153 26.67 13.19 13.77
C ASP A 153 25.48 14.06 13.35
N ARG A 154 25.42 14.50 12.08
CA ARG A 154 24.35 15.37 11.57
C ARG A 154 23.33 14.59 10.76
N ILE A 155 22.07 14.98 10.91
CA ILE A 155 20.97 14.53 10.07
C ILE A 155 20.61 15.68 9.13
N ILE A 156 20.69 15.41 7.84
CA ILE A 156 20.35 16.35 6.77
C ILE A 156 19.06 15.88 6.13
N GLU A 157 18.17 16.80 5.86
CA GLU A 157 16.93 16.58 5.19
C GLU A 157 16.89 17.45 3.94
N ASN A 158 16.98 16.81 2.78
CA ASN A 158 16.91 17.50 1.50
C ASN A 158 15.45 17.83 1.14
N LEU A 159 15.28 18.74 0.17
CA LEU A 159 13.98 19.10 -0.35
C LEU A 159 13.21 17.86 -0.82
N ASP A 160 11.90 17.89 -0.67
CA ASP A 160 11.03 16.83 -1.17
C ASP A 160 11.10 16.74 -2.69
N ARG A 161 11.01 15.53 -3.23
CA ARG A 161 10.92 15.32 -4.66
C ARG A 161 9.44 15.42 -5.08
N PRO A 162 9.13 16.21 -6.13
CA PRO A 162 7.80 16.12 -6.74
C PRO A 162 7.50 14.71 -7.25
N PRO A 163 6.23 14.28 -7.25
CA PRO A 163 5.84 13.03 -7.88
C PRO A 163 6.25 12.97 -9.35
N ILE A 164 6.58 11.77 -9.85
CA ILE A 164 6.93 11.54 -11.26
C ILE A 164 5.71 11.86 -12.12
N GLU A 165 5.78 12.93 -12.91
CA GLU A 165 4.64 13.41 -13.71
C GLU A 165 4.29 12.45 -14.86
N ASP A 166 5.28 11.96 -15.57
CA ASP A 166 5.12 11.03 -16.70
C ASP A 166 5.50 9.61 -16.25
N LEU A 167 4.50 8.77 -15.98
CA LEU A 167 4.72 7.38 -15.58
C LEU A 167 5.30 6.50 -16.71
N SER A 168 5.38 6.99 -17.96
CA SER A 168 6.08 6.28 -19.02
C SER A 168 7.59 6.15 -18.79
N GLU A 169 8.14 7.02 -17.94
CA GLU A 169 9.56 6.96 -17.55
C GLU A 169 9.90 5.73 -16.70
N ILE A 170 8.89 5.13 -16.05
CA ILE A 170 9.08 3.97 -15.17
C ILE A 170 8.87 2.68 -15.98
N PRO A 171 9.88 1.86 -16.23
CA PRO A 171 9.69 0.58 -16.92
C PRO A 171 8.83 -0.39 -16.13
N SER A 172 8.23 -1.36 -16.82
CA SER A 172 7.46 -2.42 -16.16
C SER A 172 8.39 -3.46 -15.55
N PRO A 173 8.28 -3.76 -14.25
CA PRO A 173 9.08 -4.82 -13.64
C PRO A 173 8.73 -6.22 -14.17
N TYR A 174 7.52 -6.41 -14.70
CA TYR A 174 7.11 -7.66 -15.33
C TYR A 174 7.66 -7.80 -16.75
N LEU A 175 7.52 -6.76 -17.59
CA LEU A 175 7.95 -6.81 -18.97
C LEU A 175 9.48 -6.89 -19.10
N GLU A 176 10.20 -6.29 -18.14
CA GLU A 176 11.67 -6.37 -18.04
C GLU A 176 12.15 -7.64 -17.29
N GLY A 177 11.25 -8.55 -16.91
CA GLY A 177 11.61 -9.81 -16.26
C GLY A 177 12.18 -9.69 -14.85
N ILE A 178 12.00 -8.55 -14.18
CA ILE A 178 12.42 -8.34 -12.78
C ILE A 178 11.52 -9.09 -11.82
N LEU A 179 10.21 -9.06 -12.07
CA LEU A 179 9.20 -9.79 -11.30
C LEU A 179 8.54 -10.84 -12.18
N THR A 180 8.26 -12.00 -11.60
CA THR A 180 7.50 -13.07 -12.24
C THR A 180 6.10 -13.12 -11.65
N PRO A 181 5.03 -13.08 -12.47
CA PRO A 181 3.67 -13.28 -11.99
C PRO A 181 3.52 -14.61 -11.24
N ARG A 182 2.77 -14.56 -10.11
CA ARG A 182 2.44 -15.71 -9.26
C ARG A 182 0.94 -15.73 -9.02
N ASP A 183 0.35 -16.93 -8.97
CA ASP A 183 -1.08 -17.07 -8.69
C ASP A 183 -1.47 -16.41 -7.36
N ARG A 184 -2.63 -15.77 -7.33
CA ARG A 184 -3.26 -15.10 -6.17
C ARG A 184 -2.56 -13.85 -5.62
N VAL A 185 -1.31 -13.61 -5.99
CA VAL A 185 -0.49 -12.51 -5.43
C VAL A 185 0.13 -11.62 -6.50
N THR A 186 -0.35 -11.71 -7.73
CA THR A 186 0.07 -10.80 -8.81
C THR A 186 -0.76 -9.53 -8.78
N TYR A 187 -0.07 -8.40 -8.73
CA TYR A 187 -0.63 -7.06 -8.71
C TYR A 187 -0.30 -6.32 -10.00
N ILE A 188 -1.28 -5.65 -10.58
CA ILE A 188 -1.11 -4.73 -11.71
C ILE A 188 -1.44 -3.33 -11.25
N GLU A 189 -0.58 -2.36 -11.56
CA GLU A 189 -0.79 -0.94 -11.29
C GLU A 189 -1.05 -0.22 -12.61
N THR A 190 -2.15 0.50 -12.74
CA THR A 190 -2.50 1.19 -13.98
C THR A 190 -2.45 2.70 -13.87
N TYR A 191 -2.47 3.22 -12.63
CA TYR A 191 -2.30 4.64 -12.34
C TYR A 191 -1.87 4.85 -10.88
N ARG A 192 -1.39 6.03 -10.57
CA ARG A 192 -1.01 6.49 -9.23
C ARG A 192 -1.81 7.72 -8.81
N GLY A 193 -2.12 7.80 -7.53
CA GLY A 193 -2.88 8.86 -6.90
C GLY A 193 -4.32 8.47 -6.61
N CYS A 194 -5.03 9.32 -5.88
CA CYS A 194 -6.44 9.14 -5.54
C CYS A 194 -7.20 10.44 -5.77
N MET A 195 -8.42 10.34 -6.32
CA MET A 195 -9.28 11.50 -6.52
C MET A 195 -9.89 12.04 -5.21
N PHE A 196 -9.85 11.24 -4.15
CA PHE A 196 -10.34 11.58 -2.83
C PHE A 196 -9.19 12.03 -1.91
N LYS A 197 -9.52 12.84 -0.91
CA LYS A 197 -8.57 13.37 0.06
C LYS A 197 -9.03 13.04 1.48
N CYS A 198 -9.31 11.77 1.73
CA CYS A 198 -9.71 11.30 3.05
C CYS A 198 -8.58 11.56 4.05
N HIS A 199 -8.91 12.16 5.21
CA HIS A 199 -7.91 12.62 6.17
C HIS A 199 -7.14 11.48 6.86
N TYR A 200 -7.68 10.28 6.89
CA TYR A 200 -7.05 9.07 7.44
C TYR A 200 -6.20 8.30 6.42
N CYS A 201 -6.34 8.61 5.12
CA CYS A 201 -5.72 7.81 4.06
C CYS A 201 -4.42 8.45 3.58
N PHE A 202 -3.40 7.62 3.42
CA PHE A 202 -2.08 8.03 2.92
C PHE A 202 -2.13 8.43 1.43
N GLU A 203 -2.88 7.69 0.62
CA GLU A 203 -2.91 7.83 -0.85
C GLU A 203 -3.44 9.20 -1.32
N GLY A 204 -4.47 9.73 -0.68
CA GLY A 204 -5.13 10.96 -1.12
C GLY A 204 -4.33 12.25 -0.87
N LYS A 205 -3.35 12.23 0.03
CA LYS A 205 -2.61 13.42 0.43
C LYS A 205 -1.38 13.70 -0.42
N ASN A 206 -0.59 12.68 -0.67
CA ASN A 206 0.74 12.84 -1.25
C ASN A 206 0.73 12.92 -2.77
N ILE A 207 -0.37 12.54 -3.42
CA ILE A 207 -0.49 12.48 -4.87
C ILE A 207 -1.78 13.16 -5.31
N PRO A 208 -1.78 14.50 -5.46
CA PRO A 208 -3.00 15.28 -5.70
C PRO A 208 -3.58 15.13 -7.13
N LYS A 209 -2.84 14.51 -8.06
CA LYS A 209 -3.20 14.36 -9.46
C LYS A 209 -3.10 12.90 -9.87
N LEU A 210 -4.13 12.40 -10.54
CA LEU A 210 -4.08 11.06 -11.14
C LEU A 210 -3.08 11.06 -12.30
N ARG A 211 -2.15 10.11 -12.30
CA ARG A 211 -1.15 9.90 -13.35
C ARG A 211 -1.24 8.46 -13.82
N PHE A 212 -1.26 8.27 -15.12
CA PHE A 212 -1.56 6.98 -15.74
C PHE A 212 -0.33 6.38 -16.38
N PHE A 213 -0.15 5.09 -16.21
CA PHE A 213 0.77 4.34 -17.05
C PHE A 213 0.22 4.27 -18.49
N PRO A 214 1.09 4.24 -19.52
CA PRO A 214 0.65 4.09 -20.90
C PRO A 214 -0.24 2.86 -21.10
N GLU A 215 -1.38 3.03 -21.76
CA GLU A 215 -2.34 1.93 -21.97
C GLU A 215 -1.71 0.71 -22.68
N ASP A 216 -0.80 0.94 -23.63
CA ASP A 216 -0.07 -0.15 -24.31
C ASP A 216 0.80 -0.97 -23.35
N ARG A 217 1.40 -0.31 -22.36
CA ARG A 217 2.14 -1.00 -21.30
C ARG A 217 1.20 -1.84 -20.44
N VAL A 218 0.10 -1.24 -19.96
CA VAL A 218 -0.92 -1.93 -19.14
C VAL A 218 -1.46 -3.15 -19.89
N LYS A 219 -1.78 -3.00 -21.17
CA LYS A 219 -2.23 -4.11 -22.02
C LYS A 219 -1.22 -5.25 -22.08
N LYS A 220 0.06 -4.94 -22.32
CA LYS A 220 1.14 -5.95 -22.35
C LYS A 220 1.33 -6.66 -21.01
N GLU A 221 1.23 -5.93 -19.88
CA GLU A 221 1.27 -6.54 -18.55
C GLU A 221 0.10 -7.49 -18.33
N ILE A 222 -1.13 -7.09 -18.66
CA ILE A 222 -2.32 -7.92 -18.61
C ILE A 222 -2.13 -9.19 -19.48
N GLU A 223 -1.64 -9.03 -20.72
CA GLU A 223 -1.37 -10.14 -21.62
C GLU A 223 -0.31 -11.09 -21.03
N LEU A 224 0.78 -10.56 -20.48
CA LEU A 224 1.85 -11.35 -19.87
C LEU A 224 1.36 -12.16 -18.66
N VAL A 225 0.49 -11.57 -17.83
CA VAL A 225 -0.09 -12.21 -16.64
C VAL A 225 -1.10 -13.28 -17.06
N LEU A 226 -2.06 -12.92 -17.94
CA LEU A 226 -3.22 -13.77 -18.24
C LEU A 226 -2.97 -14.85 -19.30
N ASN A 227 -1.84 -14.82 -20.01
CA ASN A 227 -1.41 -15.91 -20.89
C ASN A 227 -0.71 -17.06 -20.15
N ARG A 228 -0.78 -17.09 -18.81
CA ARG A 228 -0.17 -18.11 -17.96
C ARG A 228 -1.25 -19.02 -17.37
N PRO A 229 -1.26 -20.32 -17.68
CA PRO A 229 -2.30 -21.24 -17.19
C PRO A 229 -2.26 -21.46 -15.67
N GLU A 230 -1.11 -21.19 -15.03
CA GLU A 230 -0.95 -21.27 -13.58
C GLU A 230 -1.63 -20.12 -12.84
N ILE A 231 -1.87 -18.97 -13.48
CA ILE A 231 -2.54 -17.83 -12.85
C ILE A 231 -4.06 -18.08 -12.84
N LYS A 232 -4.61 -18.29 -11.65
CA LYS A 232 -6.04 -18.47 -11.42
C LYS A 232 -6.72 -17.20 -10.93
N SER A 233 -5.95 -16.33 -10.27
CA SER A 233 -6.42 -15.01 -9.86
C SER A 233 -5.30 -13.97 -9.81
N PHE A 234 -5.68 -12.71 -9.94
CA PHE A 234 -4.81 -11.55 -9.91
C PHE A 234 -5.55 -10.34 -9.34
N HIS A 235 -4.83 -9.24 -9.09
CA HIS A 235 -5.36 -8.04 -8.45
C HIS A 235 -4.90 -6.77 -9.18
N PHE A 236 -5.65 -5.68 -9.01
CA PHE A 236 -5.17 -4.34 -9.26
C PHE A 236 -4.90 -3.62 -7.94
N VAL A 237 -3.85 -2.78 -7.91
CA VAL A 237 -3.54 -1.90 -6.76
C VAL A 237 -4.03 -0.47 -6.97
N ASP A 238 -4.87 -0.26 -7.95
CA ASP A 238 -5.49 1.02 -8.27
C ASP A 238 -6.42 1.47 -7.12
N THR A 239 -6.28 2.69 -6.64
CA THR A 239 -7.01 3.20 -5.46
C THR A 239 -8.53 3.30 -5.62
N VAL A 240 -9.02 3.41 -6.87
CA VAL A 240 -10.45 3.33 -7.23
C VAL A 240 -10.56 2.77 -8.65
N PHE A 241 -10.96 1.52 -8.78
CA PHE A 241 -10.97 0.85 -10.09
C PHE A 241 -12.06 1.37 -11.04
N ASN A 242 -13.22 1.78 -10.49
CA ASN A 242 -14.40 2.22 -11.26
C ASN A 242 -14.59 3.74 -11.34
N PHE A 243 -13.54 4.56 -11.17
CA PHE A 243 -13.71 6.02 -11.14
C PHE A 243 -14.09 6.65 -12.50
N LYS A 244 -13.82 5.97 -13.63
CA LYS A 244 -14.18 6.37 -14.98
C LYS A 244 -14.68 5.18 -15.79
N LYS A 245 -15.91 5.26 -16.31
CA LYS A 245 -16.57 4.19 -17.05
C LYS A 245 -15.83 3.79 -18.34
N ASP A 246 -15.46 4.78 -19.16
CA ASP A 246 -14.75 4.53 -20.42
C ASP A 246 -13.39 3.84 -20.21
N ARG A 247 -12.69 4.20 -19.16
CA ARG A 247 -11.43 3.53 -18.77
C ARG A 247 -11.70 2.11 -18.27
N LEU A 248 -12.69 1.93 -17.41
CA LEU A 248 -13.08 0.62 -16.90
C LEU A 248 -13.42 -0.34 -18.04
N GLU A 249 -14.21 0.12 -19.02
CA GLU A 249 -14.57 -0.67 -20.19
C GLU A 249 -13.35 -1.05 -21.05
N ARG A 250 -12.39 -0.12 -21.24
CA ARG A 250 -11.14 -0.45 -21.96
C ARG A 250 -10.31 -1.51 -21.22
N ILE A 251 -10.12 -1.36 -19.90
CA ILE A 251 -9.40 -2.35 -19.09
C ILE A 251 -10.12 -3.71 -19.10
N ALA A 252 -11.46 -3.72 -18.94
CA ALA A 252 -12.27 -4.93 -19.02
C ALA A 252 -12.14 -5.63 -20.37
N SER A 253 -12.07 -4.85 -21.46
CA SER A 253 -11.85 -5.38 -22.81
C SER A 253 -10.46 -6.00 -22.98
N MET A 254 -9.41 -5.36 -22.44
CA MET A 254 -8.04 -5.90 -22.46
C MET A 254 -7.97 -7.23 -21.69
N ILE A 255 -8.56 -7.27 -20.48
CA ILE A 255 -8.63 -8.49 -19.66
C ILE A 255 -9.38 -9.59 -20.41
N SER A 256 -10.57 -9.31 -20.93
CA SER A 256 -11.39 -10.29 -21.65
C SER A 256 -10.68 -10.88 -22.88
N ALA A 257 -9.95 -10.05 -23.61
CA ALA A 257 -9.20 -10.47 -24.81
C ALA A 257 -7.99 -11.36 -24.47
N ALA A 258 -7.33 -11.10 -23.33
CA ALA A 258 -6.12 -11.83 -22.91
C ALA A 258 -6.43 -13.08 -22.07
N ASN A 259 -7.58 -13.14 -21.41
CA ASN A 259 -7.90 -14.14 -20.36
C ASN A 259 -8.34 -15.48 -20.92
N ARG A 260 -7.42 -16.21 -21.53
CA ARG A 260 -7.70 -17.51 -22.16
C ARG A 260 -7.97 -18.63 -21.15
N TYR A 261 -7.43 -18.52 -19.95
CA TYR A 261 -7.46 -19.57 -18.92
C TYR A 261 -8.49 -19.31 -17.81
N GLY A 262 -9.27 -18.23 -17.95
CA GLY A 262 -10.37 -17.92 -17.04
C GLY A 262 -9.93 -17.45 -15.66
N ALA A 263 -8.78 -16.78 -15.56
CA ALA A 263 -8.32 -16.18 -14.31
C ALA A 263 -9.35 -15.15 -13.79
N GLU A 264 -9.49 -15.08 -12.48
CA GLU A 264 -10.43 -14.21 -11.78
C GLU A 264 -9.74 -12.94 -11.31
N LEU A 265 -10.40 -11.81 -11.47
CA LEU A 265 -9.97 -10.56 -10.86
C LEU A 265 -10.60 -10.47 -9.46
N ARG A 266 -9.75 -10.53 -8.43
CA ARG A 266 -10.15 -10.54 -7.03
C ARG A 266 -9.84 -9.22 -6.35
N THR A 267 -10.75 -8.80 -5.49
CA THR A 267 -10.60 -7.68 -4.55
C THR A 267 -10.03 -6.42 -5.21
N VAL A 268 -10.89 -5.73 -5.94
CA VAL A 268 -10.58 -4.39 -6.45
C VAL A 268 -11.27 -3.33 -5.60
N GLU A 269 -10.54 -2.27 -5.28
CA GLU A 269 -11.06 -1.10 -4.58
C GLU A 269 -12.02 -0.32 -5.47
N ILE A 270 -13.22 -0.06 -4.99
CA ILE A 270 -14.24 0.67 -5.74
C ILE A 270 -14.95 1.73 -4.91
N ILE A 271 -15.69 2.59 -5.59
CA ILE A 271 -16.73 3.45 -4.99
C ILE A 271 -18.07 2.86 -5.38
N ALA A 272 -18.79 2.30 -4.41
CA ALA A 272 -20.09 1.67 -4.64
C ALA A 272 -21.13 2.65 -5.19
N GLU A 273 -21.04 3.93 -4.85
CA GLU A 273 -21.90 5.00 -5.35
C GLU A 273 -21.76 5.28 -6.85
N PHE A 274 -20.70 4.75 -7.50
CA PHE A 274 -20.47 4.89 -8.95
C PHE A 274 -20.90 3.65 -9.74
N VAL A 275 -21.44 2.64 -9.04
CA VAL A 275 -21.87 1.39 -9.66
C VAL A 275 -23.26 1.56 -10.28
N ASP A 276 -23.35 1.16 -11.54
CA ASP A 276 -24.56 1.02 -12.33
C ASP A 276 -24.46 -0.24 -13.22
N GLU A 277 -25.47 -0.48 -14.06
CA GLU A 277 -25.55 -1.65 -14.94
C GLU A 277 -24.36 -1.76 -15.91
N GLU A 278 -23.86 -0.62 -16.43
CA GLU A 278 -22.68 -0.59 -17.32
C GLU A 278 -21.41 -0.97 -16.57
N THR A 279 -21.28 -0.51 -15.32
CA THR A 279 -20.18 -0.89 -14.43
C THR A 279 -20.19 -2.39 -14.16
N VAL A 280 -21.36 -2.96 -13.84
CA VAL A 280 -21.52 -4.40 -13.61
C VAL A 280 -21.22 -5.20 -14.88
N ALA A 281 -21.66 -4.75 -16.03
CA ALA A 281 -21.34 -5.39 -17.31
C ALA A 281 -19.82 -5.45 -17.55
N SER A 282 -19.11 -4.32 -17.28
CA SER A 282 -17.65 -4.25 -17.38
C SER A 282 -16.97 -5.17 -16.36
N PHE A 283 -17.46 -5.22 -15.13
CA PHE A 283 -16.92 -6.13 -14.11
C PHE A 283 -17.07 -7.60 -14.51
N LYS A 284 -18.25 -8.00 -14.99
CA LYS A 284 -18.46 -9.37 -15.52
C LYS A 284 -17.54 -9.69 -16.68
N LYS A 285 -17.35 -8.74 -17.60
CA LYS A 285 -16.43 -8.87 -18.74
C LYS A 285 -14.98 -9.07 -18.29
N ALA A 286 -14.57 -8.37 -17.23
CA ALA A 286 -13.25 -8.51 -16.61
C ALA A 286 -13.13 -9.72 -15.66
N ARG A 287 -14.19 -10.48 -15.43
CA ARG A 287 -14.29 -11.56 -14.44
C ARG A 287 -13.96 -11.09 -13.02
N VAL A 288 -14.42 -9.88 -12.65
CA VAL A 288 -14.38 -9.42 -11.26
C VAL A 288 -15.32 -10.28 -10.44
N ILE A 289 -14.81 -10.92 -9.39
CA ILE A 289 -15.60 -11.78 -8.50
C ILE A 289 -15.79 -11.16 -7.12
N SER A 290 -14.91 -10.27 -6.69
CA SER A 290 -15.03 -9.58 -5.42
C SER A 290 -14.53 -8.15 -5.51
N VAL A 291 -15.16 -7.27 -4.74
CA VAL A 291 -14.80 -5.85 -4.64
C VAL A 291 -14.75 -5.43 -3.17
N GLU A 292 -13.96 -4.39 -2.90
CA GLU A 292 -13.89 -3.74 -1.59
C GLU A 292 -14.35 -2.30 -1.70
N THR A 293 -15.17 -1.85 -0.74
CA THR A 293 -15.68 -0.48 -0.70
C THR A 293 -15.91 -0.03 0.73
N GLY A 294 -15.34 1.09 1.11
CA GLY A 294 -15.40 1.57 2.49
C GLY A 294 -16.28 2.81 2.65
N PRO A 295 -17.51 2.71 3.17
CA PRO A 295 -18.21 3.88 3.67
C PRO A 295 -17.51 4.48 4.90
N GLN A 296 -16.77 3.65 5.66
CA GLN A 296 -16.01 3.92 6.89
C GLN A 296 -16.92 4.29 8.09
N THR A 297 -17.96 5.04 7.88
CA THR A 297 -19.06 5.39 8.79
C THR A 297 -20.25 5.88 7.96
N VAL A 298 -21.45 5.88 8.53
CA VAL A 298 -22.65 6.48 7.90
C VAL A 298 -23.04 7.82 8.51
N ASN A 299 -22.25 8.36 9.44
CA ASN A 299 -22.56 9.58 10.19
C ASN A 299 -22.00 10.81 9.46
N GLU A 300 -22.88 11.69 9.01
CA GLU A 300 -22.54 12.83 8.15
C GLU A 300 -21.50 13.78 8.76
N ASP A 301 -21.62 14.10 10.05
CA ASP A 301 -20.68 14.96 10.76
C ASP A 301 -19.27 14.34 10.85
N THR A 302 -19.19 13.03 11.08
CA THR A 302 -17.94 12.28 11.05
C THR A 302 -17.35 12.27 9.63
N LEU A 303 -18.15 11.97 8.62
CA LEU A 303 -17.75 11.98 7.22
C LEU A 303 -17.16 13.34 6.79
N GLN A 304 -17.80 14.45 7.20
CA GLN A 304 -17.30 15.80 6.95
C GLN A 304 -15.95 16.05 7.63
N LYS A 305 -15.80 15.66 8.91
CA LYS A 305 -14.55 15.84 9.67
C LYS A 305 -13.37 15.10 9.03
N VAL A 306 -13.61 13.90 8.46
CA VAL A 306 -12.57 13.10 7.84
C VAL A 306 -12.51 13.24 6.32
N ASN A 307 -13.26 14.19 5.77
CA ASN A 307 -13.33 14.48 4.32
C ASN A 307 -13.63 13.23 3.47
N ARG A 308 -14.58 12.39 3.92
CA ARG A 308 -15.00 11.18 3.21
C ARG A 308 -16.28 11.41 2.44
N PHE A 309 -16.28 11.10 1.15
CA PHE A 309 -17.47 11.07 0.31
C PHE A 309 -18.32 9.84 0.63
N TYR A 310 -19.63 10.04 0.86
CA TYR A 310 -20.60 8.96 1.02
C TYR A 310 -22.01 9.46 0.66
N LYS A 311 -22.76 8.64 -0.10
CA LYS A 311 -24.15 8.89 -0.46
C LYS A 311 -24.97 7.62 -0.23
N ALA A 312 -25.69 7.57 0.90
CA ALA A 312 -26.34 6.37 1.41
C ALA A 312 -27.20 5.60 0.39
N ASP A 313 -28.08 6.28 -0.35
CA ASP A 313 -28.96 5.63 -1.32
C ASP A 313 -28.17 5.05 -2.51
N LYS A 314 -27.17 5.79 -3.00
CA LYS A 314 -26.32 5.33 -4.09
C LYS A 314 -25.43 4.17 -3.65
N PHE A 315 -24.84 4.26 -2.47
CA PHE A 315 -24.03 3.18 -1.90
C PHE A 315 -24.86 1.90 -1.76
N LYS A 316 -26.04 1.99 -1.13
CA LYS A 316 -26.98 0.87 -0.99
C LYS A 316 -27.39 0.27 -2.33
N HIS A 317 -27.66 1.12 -3.34
CA HIS A 317 -27.99 0.67 -4.69
C HIS A 317 -26.83 -0.10 -5.30
N GLY A 318 -25.60 0.47 -5.25
CA GLY A 318 -24.40 -0.16 -5.80
C GLY A 318 -24.07 -1.51 -5.16
N VAL A 319 -24.13 -1.60 -3.81
CA VAL A 319 -23.93 -2.87 -3.09
C VAL A 319 -24.93 -3.93 -3.56
N ARG A 320 -26.22 -3.59 -3.59
CA ARG A 320 -27.26 -4.54 -4.04
C ARG A 320 -27.05 -4.98 -5.48
N LEU A 321 -26.77 -4.03 -6.36
CA LEU A 321 -26.58 -4.34 -7.78
C LEU A 321 -25.39 -5.29 -8.01
N LEU A 322 -24.32 -5.16 -7.24
CA LEU A 322 -23.17 -6.06 -7.28
C LEU A 322 -23.55 -7.47 -6.77
N GLU A 323 -24.12 -7.54 -5.55
CA GLU A 323 -24.52 -8.82 -4.92
C GLU A 323 -25.56 -9.58 -5.77
N ASP A 324 -26.59 -8.89 -6.29
CA ASP A 324 -27.61 -9.48 -7.17
C ASP A 324 -27.02 -10.04 -8.48
N ASN A 325 -25.82 -9.57 -8.85
CA ASN A 325 -25.08 -10.03 -10.02
C ASN A 325 -23.94 -11.02 -9.71
N GLY A 326 -23.85 -11.50 -8.45
CA GLY A 326 -22.88 -12.51 -8.03
C GLY A 326 -21.45 -11.96 -7.87
N ILE A 327 -21.30 -10.66 -7.63
CA ILE A 327 -20.03 -10.03 -7.30
C ILE A 327 -20.02 -9.78 -5.79
N GLU A 328 -19.11 -10.45 -5.09
CA GLU A 328 -18.98 -10.36 -3.64
C GLU A 328 -18.54 -8.94 -3.22
N VAL A 329 -19.22 -8.36 -2.24
CA VAL A 329 -18.89 -7.03 -1.72
C VAL A 329 -18.35 -7.14 -0.30
N THR A 330 -17.15 -6.62 -0.08
CA THR A 330 -16.62 -6.35 1.26
C THR A 330 -16.82 -4.86 1.57
N SER A 331 -17.46 -4.55 2.70
CA SER A 331 -17.71 -3.18 3.15
C SER A 331 -16.93 -2.87 4.43
N ASP A 332 -16.16 -1.76 4.43
CA ASP A 332 -15.26 -1.42 5.54
C ASP A 332 -15.82 -0.32 6.41
N LEU A 333 -15.66 -0.51 7.71
CA LEU A 333 -15.97 0.49 8.75
C LEU A 333 -14.73 0.72 9.62
N ILE A 334 -14.53 1.98 10.04
CA ILE A 334 -13.42 2.39 10.91
C ILE A 334 -13.93 2.79 12.29
N ILE A 335 -13.38 2.16 13.32
CA ILE A 335 -13.61 2.48 14.74
C ILE A 335 -12.64 3.59 15.16
N GLY A 336 -13.14 4.62 15.84
CA GLY A 336 -12.29 5.68 16.40
C GLY A 336 -12.07 6.87 15.47
N LEU A 337 -12.91 7.08 14.46
CA LEU A 337 -12.87 8.29 13.63
C LEU A 337 -13.22 9.55 14.44
N PRO A 338 -12.55 10.70 14.20
CA PRO A 338 -12.92 11.98 14.83
C PRO A 338 -14.39 12.37 14.59
N GLY A 339 -15.14 12.62 15.65
CA GLY A 339 -16.56 12.94 15.59
C GLY A 339 -17.49 11.75 15.60
N ASP A 340 -16.93 10.53 15.63
CA ASP A 340 -17.68 9.31 15.89
C ASP A 340 -17.76 9.02 17.40
N ASN A 341 -18.57 8.05 17.80
CA ASN A 341 -18.65 7.50 19.15
C ASN A 341 -19.24 6.10 19.09
N PHE A 342 -19.31 5.42 20.23
CA PHE A 342 -19.80 4.04 20.30
C PHE A 342 -21.19 3.87 19.64
N PHE A 343 -22.16 4.75 19.95
CA PHE A 343 -23.52 4.63 19.41
C PHE A 343 -23.58 4.89 17.89
N LYS A 344 -22.80 5.84 17.41
CA LYS A 344 -22.67 6.13 15.97
C LYS A 344 -22.01 4.98 15.24
N PHE A 345 -20.98 4.36 15.82
CA PHE A 345 -20.36 3.14 15.29
C PHE A 345 -21.37 1.99 15.19
N VAL A 346 -22.12 1.71 16.27
CA VAL A 346 -23.17 0.68 16.28
C VAL A 346 -24.21 0.94 15.19
N LYS A 347 -24.63 2.20 15.04
CA LYS A 347 -25.55 2.60 13.96
C LYS A 347 -24.94 2.32 12.58
N SER A 348 -23.66 2.62 12.36
CA SER A 348 -22.96 2.37 11.10
C SER A 348 -22.88 0.87 10.81
N ALA A 349 -22.46 0.07 11.79
CA ALA A 349 -22.39 -1.38 11.65
C ALA A 349 -23.74 -1.98 11.26
N LYS A 350 -24.81 -1.65 12.01
CA LYS A 350 -26.15 -2.13 11.71
C LYS A 350 -26.63 -1.67 10.33
N THR A 351 -26.44 -0.40 9.97
CA THR A 351 -26.89 0.14 8.68
C THR A 351 -26.23 -0.59 7.51
N ILE A 352 -24.92 -0.87 7.60
CA ILE A 352 -24.20 -1.57 6.54
C ILE A 352 -24.58 -3.05 6.48
N MET A 353 -24.68 -3.72 7.63
CA MET A 353 -25.11 -5.13 7.68
C MET A 353 -26.53 -5.32 7.12
N ASP A 354 -27.43 -4.37 7.34
CA ASP A 354 -28.81 -4.37 6.77
C ASP A 354 -28.83 -4.23 5.23
N MET A 355 -27.74 -3.76 4.62
CA MET A 355 -27.58 -3.72 3.15
C MET A 355 -27.16 -5.08 2.58
N LYS A 356 -26.71 -6.00 3.45
CA LYS A 356 -26.32 -7.39 3.15
C LYS A 356 -25.14 -7.52 2.16
N PRO A 357 -24.03 -6.80 2.35
CA PRO A 357 -22.80 -7.13 1.61
C PRO A 357 -22.34 -8.55 1.98
N THR A 358 -21.53 -9.17 1.15
CA THR A 358 -20.97 -10.51 1.43
C THR A 358 -20.16 -10.51 2.72
N ASN A 359 -19.33 -9.48 2.94
CA ASN A 359 -18.52 -9.31 4.16
C ASN A 359 -18.59 -7.88 4.68
N VAL A 360 -18.40 -7.73 5.99
CA VAL A 360 -18.18 -6.42 6.66
C VAL A 360 -16.88 -6.51 7.45
N VAL A 361 -15.96 -5.58 7.18
CA VAL A 361 -14.68 -5.48 7.89
C VAL A 361 -14.73 -4.31 8.86
N PHE A 362 -14.24 -4.53 10.07
CA PHE A 362 -14.14 -3.52 11.12
C PHE A 362 -12.68 -3.30 11.44
N SER A 363 -12.17 -2.12 11.14
CA SER A 363 -10.78 -1.74 11.41
C SER A 363 -10.72 -0.68 12.50
N ILE A 364 -9.72 -0.75 13.38
CA ILE A 364 -9.40 0.36 14.28
C ILE A 364 -8.67 1.42 13.46
N LEU A 365 -8.94 2.70 13.70
CA LEU A 365 -8.24 3.80 13.05
C LEU A 365 -6.73 3.72 13.31
N HIS A 366 -5.96 3.65 12.24
CA HIS A 366 -4.51 3.84 12.27
C HIS A 366 -4.20 5.30 11.93
N VAL A 367 -3.54 6.01 12.84
CA VAL A 367 -3.12 7.40 12.63
C VAL A 367 -1.76 7.41 11.94
N LEU A 368 -1.76 7.08 10.65
CA LEU A 368 -0.55 6.80 9.87
C LEU A 368 0.28 8.06 9.61
N PRO A 369 1.62 7.99 9.71
CA PRO A 369 2.51 9.09 9.34
C PRO A 369 2.20 9.66 7.95
N GLY A 370 2.25 10.99 7.83
CA GLY A 370 1.97 11.68 6.57
C GLY A 370 0.51 11.86 6.21
N THR A 371 -0.44 11.34 6.97
CA THR A 371 -1.89 11.62 6.81
C THR A 371 -2.26 12.95 7.48
N VAL A 372 -3.40 13.53 7.06
CA VAL A 372 -3.92 14.75 7.69
C VAL A 372 -4.22 14.52 9.16
N LEU A 373 -4.76 13.34 9.52
CA LEU A 373 -5.04 13.01 10.92
C LEU A 373 -3.77 12.93 11.77
N TYR A 374 -2.67 12.44 11.22
CA TYR A 374 -1.37 12.40 11.91
C TYR A 374 -0.83 13.81 12.14
N GLU A 375 -0.76 14.62 11.07
CA GLU A 375 -0.19 15.98 11.13
C GLU A 375 -0.99 16.93 12.00
N LYS A 376 -2.32 16.74 12.04
CA LYS A 376 -3.27 17.56 12.79
C LYS A 376 -3.86 16.83 13.98
N SER A 377 -3.20 15.80 14.48
CA SER A 377 -3.71 14.97 15.58
C SER A 377 -4.16 15.79 16.79
N ASN A 378 -3.39 16.83 17.16
CA ASN A 378 -3.75 17.74 18.24
C ASN A 378 -5.03 18.56 17.93
N GLU A 379 -5.25 19.00 16.68
CA GLU A 379 -6.46 19.74 16.27
C GLU A 379 -7.69 18.85 16.37
N PHE A 380 -7.55 17.56 16.04
CA PHE A 380 -8.60 16.55 16.16
C PHE A 380 -8.75 15.97 17.58
N GLY A 381 -7.84 16.32 18.51
CA GLY A 381 -7.79 15.78 19.86
C GLY A 381 -7.50 14.29 19.93
N LEU A 382 -6.77 13.74 18.94
CA LEU A 382 -6.43 12.33 18.87
C LEU A 382 -5.30 11.97 19.81
N LYS A 383 -5.49 10.90 20.59
CA LYS A 383 -4.38 10.17 21.23
C LYS A 383 -4.24 8.83 20.53
N PHE A 384 -3.02 8.47 20.18
CA PHE A 384 -2.70 7.23 19.47
C PHE A 384 -1.34 6.71 19.91
N ASP A 385 -1.07 5.44 19.62
CA ASP A 385 0.23 4.83 19.92
C ASP A 385 1.29 5.39 18.94
N ASP A 386 2.38 5.94 19.49
CA ASP A 386 3.53 6.40 18.70
C ASP A 386 4.25 5.27 17.96
N LYS A 387 4.05 4.02 18.40
CA LYS A 387 4.56 2.83 17.75
C LYS A 387 3.58 2.34 16.69
N ALA A 388 4.13 1.86 15.60
CA ALA A 388 3.34 1.18 14.59
C ALA A 388 2.57 -0.02 15.19
N PRO A 389 1.34 -0.25 14.79
CA PRO A 389 0.64 0.34 13.65
C PRO A 389 -0.12 1.65 13.94
N HIS A 390 0.25 2.42 14.95
CA HIS A 390 -0.31 3.74 15.28
C HIS A 390 -1.81 3.72 15.57
N LEU A 391 -2.26 2.76 16.35
CA LEU A 391 -3.67 2.62 16.71
C LEU A 391 -4.15 3.82 17.51
N VAL A 392 -5.34 4.34 17.14
CA VAL A 392 -6.02 5.35 17.96
C VAL A 392 -6.35 4.79 19.34
N LEU A 393 -6.10 5.59 20.37
CA LEU A 393 -6.37 5.22 21.76
C LEU A 393 -7.53 6.03 22.35
N ASP A 394 -7.70 7.28 21.92
CA ASP A 394 -8.70 8.19 22.48
C ASP A 394 -9.05 9.27 21.45
N VAL A 395 -10.33 9.59 21.36
CA VAL A 395 -10.89 10.68 20.54
C VAL A 395 -11.88 11.44 21.42
N PRO A 396 -12.05 12.77 21.29
CA PRO A 396 -12.87 13.56 22.21
C PRO A 396 -14.27 13.01 22.51
N ASP A 397 -14.96 12.49 21.48
CA ASP A 397 -16.31 11.93 21.61
C ASP A 397 -16.32 10.39 21.63
N PHE A 398 -15.13 9.76 21.60
CA PHE A 398 -14.96 8.31 21.55
C PHE A 398 -13.77 7.89 22.42
N PRO A 399 -13.95 7.92 23.77
CA PRO A 399 -12.87 7.59 24.71
C PRO A 399 -12.46 6.13 24.63
N TYR A 400 -11.28 5.81 25.18
CA TYR A 400 -10.66 4.48 25.13
C TYR A 400 -11.63 3.35 25.52
N GLU A 401 -12.38 3.52 26.61
CA GLU A 401 -13.30 2.49 27.09
C GLU A 401 -14.42 2.19 26.07
N ASP A 402 -14.84 3.19 25.31
CA ASP A 402 -15.87 3.02 24.30
C ASP A 402 -15.29 2.50 23.00
N ILE A 403 -14.05 2.84 22.64
CA ILE A 403 -13.28 2.21 21.55
C ILE A 403 -13.10 0.71 21.84
N ASP A 404 -12.69 0.35 23.07
CA ASP A 404 -12.53 -1.05 23.47
C ASP A 404 -13.85 -1.83 23.37
N LYS A 405 -14.95 -1.27 23.85
CA LYS A 405 -16.29 -1.86 23.67
C LYS A 405 -16.65 -2.05 22.20
N ALA A 406 -16.34 -1.07 21.35
CA ALA A 406 -16.61 -1.14 19.92
C ALA A 406 -15.78 -2.24 19.25
N VAL A 407 -14.52 -2.43 19.65
CA VAL A 407 -13.64 -3.51 19.17
C VAL A 407 -14.17 -4.87 19.57
N ILE A 408 -14.58 -5.05 20.85
CA ILE A 408 -15.18 -6.29 21.33
C ILE A 408 -16.47 -6.61 20.57
N MET A 409 -17.31 -5.60 20.35
CA MET A 409 -18.54 -5.75 19.56
C MET A 409 -18.23 -6.10 18.10
N ALA A 410 -17.29 -5.42 17.48
CA ALA A 410 -16.86 -5.68 16.10
C ALA A 410 -16.40 -7.12 15.92
N TYR A 411 -15.60 -7.65 16.87
CA TYR A 411 -15.17 -9.05 16.85
C TYR A 411 -16.34 -10.04 16.93
N SER A 412 -17.36 -9.71 17.71
CA SER A 412 -18.56 -10.53 17.81
C SER A 412 -19.39 -10.50 16.52
N LEU A 413 -19.56 -9.29 15.96
CA LEU A 413 -20.26 -9.08 14.69
C LEU A 413 -19.55 -9.75 13.52
N ASP A 414 -18.22 -9.68 13.46
CA ASP A 414 -17.40 -10.37 12.45
C ASP A 414 -17.65 -11.87 12.46
N LYS A 415 -17.61 -12.50 13.63
CA LYS A 415 -17.91 -13.91 13.78
C LYS A 415 -19.34 -14.30 13.40
N GLU A 416 -20.30 -13.47 13.76
CA GLU A 416 -21.72 -13.73 13.49
C GLU A 416 -22.06 -13.55 12.01
N TYR A 417 -21.49 -12.50 11.38
CA TYR A 417 -21.84 -12.10 10.02
C TYR A 417 -20.99 -12.78 8.94
N ASN A 418 -19.65 -12.77 9.08
CA ASN A 418 -18.73 -13.22 8.05
C ASN A 418 -18.46 -14.73 8.09
N ILE A 419 -18.57 -15.38 9.27
CA ILE A 419 -18.47 -16.84 9.37
C ILE A 419 -19.83 -17.46 9.04
N LYS A 420 -20.08 -17.66 7.74
CA LYS A 420 -21.25 -18.47 7.33
C LYS A 420 -21.05 -19.89 7.83
N PRO A 421 -22.06 -20.52 8.49
CA PRO A 421 -21.96 -21.92 8.81
C PRO A 421 -21.70 -22.67 7.53
N SER A 422 -20.64 -23.48 7.53
CA SER A 422 -20.37 -24.44 6.44
C SER A 422 -21.59 -25.28 6.24
N GLY A 423 -22.35 -24.99 5.15
CA GLY A 423 -23.49 -25.80 4.72
C GLY A 423 -23.08 -27.18 4.23
#